data_f9712af53d3e41dc9f7cbea4351bf1ba
#
_entry.id   f9712af53d3e41dc9f7cbea4351bf1ba
#
_cell.length_a   1.000
_cell.length_b   1.000
_cell.length_c   1.000
_cell.angle_alpha   90.00
_cell.angle_beta   90.00
_cell.angle_gamma   90.00
#
_symmetry.space_group_name_H-M   'P 1'
#
loop_
_entity.id
_entity.type
_entity.pdbx_description
1 polymer ?
#
loop_
_entity_poly.entity_id
_entity_poly.type
_entity_poly.pdbx_seq_one_letter_code
_entity_poly.pdbx_strand_id
1 'polypeptide(L)'
;VEHSYLKGIIMKVLIIFNREPYDMTDVSWNGLRLARTLLKNGHDIRIFLMNDAVDMARDVCKPPQGYDQDLVKMLKELIADGATVRVCGTCMARCGIHANQPYFDGAEKSTMQALSEWVIDSDKVLTS
;
A
#
# COMPACT_ATOMS: atom_id res chain seq x y z
N VAL A 1 3.74 17.62 -20.83
CA VAL A 1 3.14 17.26 -22.11
C VAL A 1 2.30 16.00 -21.95
N GLU A 2 2.89 14.94 -21.46
CA GLU A 2 2.18 13.69 -21.22
C GLU A 2 1.06 13.86 -20.21
N HIS A 3 1.25 14.71 -19.21
CA HIS A 3 0.22 15.02 -18.24
C HIS A 3 -1.01 15.66 -18.89
N SER A 4 -0.82 16.59 -19.81
CA SER A 4 -1.93 17.18 -20.54
C SER A 4 -2.67 16.15 -21.37
N TYR A 5 -1.94 15.24 -21.98
CA TYR A 5 -2.53 14.18 -22.79
C TYR A 5 -3.38 13.24 -21.96
N LEU A 6 -2.93 12.88 -20.74
CA LEU A 6 -3.62 11.95 -19.86
C LEU A 6 -4.63 12.63 -18.92
N LYS A 7 -4.75 13.95 -18.99
CA LYS A 7 -5.49 14.77 -18.02
C LYS A 7 -6.96 14.45 -18.05
N GLY A 8 -7.66 13.87 -18.51
CA GLY A 8 -9.06 13.51 -18.39
C GLY A 8 -9.26 12.03 -18.14
N ILE A 9 -8.17 11.28 -18.09
CA ILE A 9 -8.22 9.84 -17.97
C ILE A 9 -7.92 9.46 -16.52
N ILE A 10 -8.93 8.88 -15.85
CA ILE A 10 -8.77 8.36 -14.48
C ILE A 10 -8.53 6.86 -14.57
N MET A 11 -7.36 6.44 -14.17
CA MET A 11 -6.99 5.03 -14.15
C MET A 11 -7.19 4.46 -12.75
N LYS A 12 -7.66 3.22 -12.69
CA LYS A 12 -7.70 2.43 -11.46
C LYS A 12 -6.39 1.67 -11.37
N VAL A 13 -5.54 2.05 -10.43
CA VAL A 13 -4.21 1.46 -10.27
C VAL A 13 -4.15 0.69 -8.96
N LEU A 14 -3.86 -0.60 -9.07
CA LEU A 14 -3.67 -1.47 -7.92
C LEU A 14 -2.17 -1.67 -7.72
N ILE A 15 -1.70 -1.40 -6.50
CA ILE A 15 -0.31 -1.67 -6.12
C ILE A 15 -0.32 -2.73 -5.02
N ILE A 16 0.33 -3.85 -5.29
CA ILE A 16 0.45 -4.96 -4.33
C ILE A 16 1.83 -4.87 -3.69
N PHE A 17 1.87 -4.65 -2.37
CA PHE A 17 3.11 -4.63 -1.61
C PHE A 17 3.34 -6.00 -1.00
N ASN A 18 4.56 -6.51 -1.12
CA ASN A 18 4.92 -7.86 -0.67
C ASN A 18 6.05 -7.91 0.36
N ARG A 19 6.80 -6.83 0.50
CA ARG A 19 8.02 -6.81 1.31
C ARG A 19 7.77 -6.17 2.66
N GLU A 20 8.54 -6.59 3.67
CA GLU A 20 8.50 -5.89 4.94
C GLU A 20 8.89 -4.42 4.72
N PRO A 21 8.25 -3.48 5.44
CA PRO A 21 8.42 -2.05 5.18
C PRO A 21 9.85 -1.56 5.38
N TYR A 22 10.57 -2.13 6.33
CA TYR A 22 11.94 -1.69 6.66
C TYR A 22 12.93 -2.84 6.44
N ASP A 23 13.12 -3.20 5.18
CA ASP A 23 13.94 -4.36 4.77
C ASP A 23 15.37 -3.95 4.35
N MET A 24 15.85 -2.80 4.83
CA MET A 24 17.15 -2.23 4.49
C MET A 24 17.24 -1.74 3.04
N THR A 25 16.11 -1.59 2.37
CA THR A 25 16.03 -1.02 1.01
C THR A 25 14.97 0.09 0.99
N ASP A 26 14.93 0.85 -0.10
CA ASP A 26 13.92 1.88 -0.33
C ASP A 26 12.76 1.39 -1.19
N VAL A 27 12.61 0.09 -1.39
CA VAL A 27 11.61 -0.45 -2.31
C VAL A 27 10.20 -0.05 -1.88
N SER A 28 9.83 -0.29 -0.63
CA SER A 28 8.49 0.06 -0.15
C SER A 28 8.28 1.56 -0.08
N TRP A 29 9.29 2.33 0.34
CA TRP A 29 9.22 3.78 0.33
C TRP A 29 8.94 4.32 -1.07
N ASN A 30 9.66 3.83 -2.07
CA ASN A 30 9.46 4.26 -3.45
C ASN A 30 8.08 3.82 -3.99
N GLY A 31 7.60 2.66 -3.59
CA GLY A 31 6.23 2.24 -3.92
C GLY A 31 5.18 3.19 -3.39
N LEU A 32 5.34 3.65 -2.16
CA LEU A 32 4.43 4.64 -1.55
C LEU A 32 4.56 6.01 -2.22
N ARG A 33 5.76 6.41 -2.61
CA ARG A 33 5.96 7.66 -3.37
C ARG A 33 5.26 7.62 -4.71
N LEU A 34 5.34 6.49 -5.41
CA LEU A 34 4.63 6.31 -6.67
C LEU A 34 3.12 6.40 -6.46
N ALA A 35 2.61 5.73 -5.44
CA ALA A 35 1.18 5.80 -5.10
C ALA A 35 0.74 7.24 -4.86
N ARG A 36 1.53 7.99 -4.10
CA ARG A 36 1.22 9.39 -3.79
C ARG A 36 1.20 10.25 -5.06
N THR A 37 2.16 10.05 -5.94
CA THR A 37 2.24 10.82 -7.18
C THR A 37 1.06 10.51 -8.10
N LEU A 38 0.70 9.24 -8.23
CA LEU A 38 -0.45 8.84 -9.02
C LEU A 38 -1.76 9.41 -8.46
N LEU A 39 -1.90 9.38 -7.13
CA LEU A 39 -3.07 9.94 -6.47
C LEU A 39 -3.19 11.45 -6.70
N LYS A 40 -2.07 12.17 -6.60
CA LYS A 40 -2.03 13.61 -6.91
C LYS A 40 -2.41 13.91 -8.35
N ASN A 41 -2.09 13.01 -9.26
CA ASN A 41 -2.44 13.15 -10.68
C ASN A 41 -3.90 12.76 -10.97
N GLY A 42 -4.68 12.46 -9.94
CA GLY A 42 -6.12 12.24 -10.07
C GLY A 42 -6.54 10.80 -10.30
N HIS A 43 -5.64 9.85 -10.17
CA HIS A 43 -5.98 8.44 -10.38
C HIS A 43 -6.56 7.79 -9.13
N ASP A 44 -7.32 6.74 -9.32
CA ASP A 44 -7.91 5.92 -8.26
C ASP A 44 -6.88 4.89 -7.81
N ILE A 45 -6.38 5.04 -6.59
CA ILE A 45 -5.28 4.22 -6.06
C ILE A 45 -5.81 3.21 -5.05
N ARG A 46 -5.47 1.95 -5.31
CA ARG A 46 -5.78 0.81 -4.46
C ARG A 46 -4.48 0.15 -4.04
N ILE A 47 -4.37 -0.09 -2.75
CA ILE A 47 -3.17 -0.72 -2.17
C ILE A 47 -3.59 -2.00 -1.47
N PHE A 48 -2.92 -3.10 -1.80
CA PHE A 48 -3.11 -4.38 -1.12
C PHE A 48 -1.79 -4.80 -0.48
N LEU A 49 -1.83 -5.00 0.84
CA LEU A 49 -0.67 -5.43 1.61
C LEU A 49 -0.76 -6.93 1.85
N MET A 50 0.26 -7.67 1.42
CA MET A 50 0.32 -9.10 1.65
C MET A 50 1.74 -9.52 2.01
N ASN A 51 1.92 -10.77 2.42
CA ASN A 51 3.18 -11.26 2.92
C ASN A 51 3.68 -10.34 4.05
N ASP A 52 4.96 -10.06 4.11
CA ASP A 52 5.53 -9.25 5.19
C ASP A 52 5.14 -7.76 5.13
N ALA A 53 4.57 -7.32 4.00
CA ALA A 53 4.08 -5.95 3.87
C ALA A 53 2.89 -5.64 4.77
N VAL A 54 2.23 -6.66 5.34
CA VAL A 54 1.11 -6.44 6.28
C VAL A 54 1.55 -5.63 7.51
N ASP A 55 2.84 -5.65 7.85
CA ASP A 55 3.36 -4.84 8.95
C ASP A 55 3.21 -3.34 8.72
N MET A 56 3.13 -2.89 7.48
CA MET A 56 2.94 -1.48 7.16
C MET A 56 1.57 -0.96 7.66
N ALA A 57 0.64 -1.84 7.93
CA ALA A 57 -0.68 -1.48 8.45
C ALA A 57 -0.77 -1.56 9.99
N ARG A 58 0.35 -1.75 10.67
CA ARG A 58 0.39 -1.89 12.14
C ARG A 58 1.10 -0.72 12.77
N ASP A 59 0.47 -0.06 13.74
CA ASP A 59 1.06 1.10 14.44
C ASP A 59 2.35 0.77 15.18
N VAL A 60 2.52 -0.49 15.58
CA VAL A 60 3.75 -0.93 16.27
C VAL A 60 4.96 -0.98 15.34
N CYS A 61 4.74 -0.95 14.03
CA CYS A 61 5.83 -0.96 13.05
C CYS A 61 6.43 0.44 12.96
N LYS A 62 7.63 0.60 13.48
CA LYS A 62 8.34 1.89 13.54
C LYS A 62 9.60 1.81 12.70
N PRO A 63 10.04 2.94 12.11
CA PRO A 63 11.30 2.95 11.38
C PRO A 63 12.46 2.60 12.31
N PRO A 64 13.42 1.80 11.83
CA PRO A 64 14.61 1.50 12.62
C PRO A 64 15.46 2.74 12.78
N GLN A 65 16.35 2.72 13.78
CA GLN A 65 17.28 3.81 14.02
C GLN A 65 18.09 4.11 12.76
N GLY A 66 18.16 5.37 12.38
CA GLY A 66 18.91 5.81 11.21
C GLY A 66 18.10 5.84 9.91
N TYR A 67 16.89 5.29 9.89
CA TYR A 67 16.01 5.38 8.72
C TYR A 67 15.05 6.56 8.91
N ASP A 68 15.04 7.48 7.96
CA ASP A 68 14.37 8.77 8.10
C ASP A 68 12.93 8.81 7.56
N GLN A 69 12.42 7.69 7.04
CA GLN A 69 11.07 7.64 6.47
C GLN A 69 10.14 6.81 7.34
N ASP A 70 9.00 7.39 7.68
CA ASP A 70 7.94 6.68 8.43
C ASP A 70 6.89 6.17 7.44
N LEU A 71 6.97 4.89 7.10
CA LEU A 71 6.13 4.30 6.06
C LEU A 71 4.68 4.13 6.54
N VAL A 72 4.46 3.85 7.81
CA VAL A 72 3.11 3.77 8.38
C VAL A 72 2.41 5.12 8.26
N LYS A 73 3.12 6.20 8.59
CA LYS A 73 2.59 7.56 8.46
C LYS A 73 2.26 7.87 7.01
N MET A 74 3.14 7.52 6.08
CA MET A 74 2.90 7.73 4.64
C MET A 74 1.66 7.00 4.17
N LEU A 75 1.47 5.76 4.61
CA LEU A 75 0.30 4.97 4.25
C LEU A 75 -0.99 5.61 4.79
N LYS A 76 -0.96 6.09 6.04
CA LYS A 76 -2.11 6.81 6.62
C LYS A 76 -2.43 8.09 5.87
N GLU A 77 -1.42 8.81 5.42
CA GLU A 77 -1.62 10.02 4.61
C GLU A 77 -2.27 9.69 3.26
N LEU A 78 -1.86 8.59 2.62
CA LEU A 78 -2.49 8.13 1.38
C LEU A 78 -3.97 7.80 1.59
N ILE A 79 -4.30 7.13 2.69
CA ILE A 79 -5.70 6.82 3.03
C ILE A 79 -6.49 8.12 3.23
N ALA A 80 -5.94 9.08 3.95
CA ALA A 80 -6.58 10.37 4.17
C ALA A 80 -6.83 11.13 2.86
N ASP A 81 -5.96 10.94 1.88
CA ASP A 81 -6.05 11.58 0.57
C ASP A 81 -6.90 10.79 -0.44
N GLY A 82 -7.48 9.67 -0.04
CA GLY A 82 -8.45 8.94 -0.84
C GLY A 82 -8.04 7.57 -1.36
N ALA A 83 -6.83 7.09 -1.07
CA ALA A 83 -6.43 5.74 -1.43
C ALA A 83 -7.17 4.72 -0.58
N THR A 84 -7.49 3.57 -1.16
CA THR A 84 -8.09 2.45 -0.44
C THR A 84 -7.03 1.42 -0.12
N VAL A 85 -6.92 1.04 1.15
CA VAL A 85 -5.91 0.07 1.60
C VAL A 85 -6.61 -1.16 2.18
N ARG A 86 -6.23 -2.32 1.67
CA ARG A 86 -6.68 -3.62 2.17
C ARG A 86 -5.48 -4.48 2.55
N VAL A 87 -5.69 -5.35 3.53
CA VAL A 87 -4.64 -6.17 4.12
C VAL A 87 -5.03 -7.63 4.05
N CYS A 88 -4.09 -8.48 3.65
CA CYS A 88 -4.32 -9.91 3.59
C CYS A 88 -4.60 -10.49 4.98
N GLY A 89 -5.84 -10.92 5.21
CA GLY A 89 -6.23 -11.47 6.51
C GLY A 89 -5.53 -12.77 6.87
N THR A 90 -5.23 -13.60 5.88
CA THR A 90 -4.49 -14.85 6.10
C THR A 90 -3.07 -14.58 6.61
N CYS A 91 -2.46 -13.48 6.18
CA CYS A 91 -1.11 -13.12 6.61
C CYS A 91 -1.05 -12.51 8.00
N MET A 92 -2.19 -12.15 8.59
CA MET A 92 -2.23 -11.42 9.86
C MET A 92 -1.47 -12.14 10.99
N ALA A 93 -1.62 -13.44 11.10
CA ALA A 93 -0.98 -14.24 12.14
C ALA A 93 0.30 -14.94 11.67
N ARG A 94 0.61 -14.86 10.38
CA ARG A 94 1.69 -15.65 9.77
C ARG A 94 2.87 -14.81 9.28
N CYS A 95 2.63 -13.55 8.94
CA CYS A 95 3.60 -12.74 8.21
C CYS A 95 3.97 -11.47 8.97
N GLY A 96 5.20 -10.99 8.69
CA GLY A 96 5.74 -9.81 9.32
C GLY A 96 6.33 -10.08 10.69
N ILE A 97 7.25 -9.23 11.10
CA ILE A 97 7.88 -9.33 12.42
C ILE A 97 6.91 -8.94 13.54
N HIS A 98 5.81 -8.28 13.19
CA HIS A 98 4.77 -7.87 14.13
C HIS A 98 3.51 -8.73 14.00
N ALA A 99 3.65 -9.99 13.60
CA ALA A 99 2.51 -10.90 13.45
C ALA A 99 1.59 -10.86 14.68
N ASN A 100 0.29 -10.92 14.45
CA ASN A 100 -0.76 -10.86 15.47
C ASN A 100 -0.98 -9.50 16.13
N GLN A 101 -0.20 -8.47 15.79
CA GLN A 101 -0.50 -7.13 16.26
C GLN A 101 -1.67 -6.54 15.44
N PRO A 102 -2.51 -5.70 16.05
CA PRO A 102 -3.68 -5.16 15.35
C PRO A 102 -3.28 -4.21 14.24
N TYR A 103 -4.14 -4.13 13.22
CA TYR A 103 -4.02 -3.12 12.17
C TYR A 103 -4.59 -1.80 12.66
N PHE A 104 -4.04 -0.68 12.15
CA PHE A 104 -4.60 0.64 12.44
C PHE A 104 -5.93 0.84 11.69
N ASP A 105 -6.72 1.82 12.14
CA ASP A 105 -7.98 2.16 11.50
C ASP A 105 -7.73 2.67 10.07
N GLY A 106 -8.58 2.24 9.14
CA GLY A 106 -8.45 2.59 7.73
C GLY A 106 -7.78 1.51 6.89
N ALA A 107 -7.09 0.57 7.50
CA ALA A 107 -6.57 -0.62 6.82
C ALA A 107 -7.61 -1.75 6.97
N GLU A 108 -8.24 -2.11 5.87
CA GLU A 108 -9.33 -3.09 5.87
C GLU A 108 -8.82 -4.51 5.71
N LYS A 109 -9.17 -5.39 6.64
CA LYS A 109 -8.86 -6.82 6.53
C LYS A 109 -9.59 -7.40 5.32
N SER A 110 -8.89 -8.13 4.47
CA SER A 110 -9.43 -8.60 3.21
C SER A 110 -9.02 -10.05 2.91
N THR A 111 -9.38 -10.51 1.72
CA THR A 111 -9.21 -11.91 1.30
C THR A 111 -8.56 -11.98 -0.07
N MET A 112 -8.07 -13.17 -0.42
CA MET A 112 -7.56 -13.43 -1.78
C MET A 112 -8.65 -13.26 -2.82
N GLN A 113 -9.89 -13.63 -2.52
CA GLN A 113 -11.02 -13.42 -3.43
C GLN A 113 -11.21 -11.93 -3.74
N ALA A 114 -11.17 -11.08 -2.71
CA ALA A 114 -11.30 -9.64 -2.89
C ALA A 114 -10.12 -9.07 -3.69
N LEU A 115 -8.91 -9.57 -3.46
CA LEU A 115 -7.75 -9.17 -4.27
C LEU A 115 -7.94 -9.54 -5.74
N SER A 116 -8.42 -10.76 -6.01
CA SER A 116 -8.64 -11.19 -7.38
C SER A 116 -9.65 -10.29 -8.11
N GLU A 117 -10.70 -9.86 -7.41
CA GLU A 117 -11.68 -8.93 -7.97
C GLU A 117 -11.06 -7.56 -8.26
N TRP A 118 -10.20 -7.09 -7.39
CA TRP A 118 -9.47 -5.85 -7.61
C TRP A 118 -8.52 -5.94 -8.80
N VAL A 119 -7.85 -7.07 -8.96
CA VAL A 119 -6.97 -7.29 -10.13
C VAL A 119 -7.76 -7.18 -11.42
N ILE A 120 -8.94 -7.81 -11.47
CA ILE A 120 -9.79 -7.79 -12.67
C ILE A 120 -10.34 -6.38 -12.93
N ASP A 121 -10.72 -5.65 -11.88
CA ASP A 121 -11.33 -4.33 -12.00
C ASP A 121 -10.32 -3.19 -12.14
N SER A 122 -9.04 -3.45 -12.06
CA SER A 122 -8.01 -2.42 -12.16
C SER A 122 -7.48 -2.29 -13.59
N ASP A 123 -7.16 -1.06 -13.99
CA ASP A 123 -6.56 -0.80 -15.31
C ASP A 123 -5.09 -1.16 -15.33
N LYS A 124 -4.40 -0.95 -14.22
CA LYS A 124 -2.99 -1.30 -14.05
C LYS A 124 -2.81 -2.02 -12.72
N VAL A 125 -1.96 -3.03 -12.73
CA VAL A 125 -1.59 -3.77 -11.52
C VAL A 125 -0.06 -3.76 -11.42
N LEU A 126 0.44 -3.22 -10.32
CA LEU A 126 1.87 -3.11 -10.04
C LEU A 126 2.19 -3.91 -8.79
N THR A 127 3.40 -4.44 -8.71
CA THR A 127 3.90 -5.11 -7.51
C THR A 127 5.14 -4.40 -6.97
N SER A 128 5.26 -4.41 -5.66
CA SER A 128 6.40 -3.76 -5.01
C SER A 128 6.93 -4.61 -3.85
#